data_0f7dadb99874df21ebb431adfb525f0f
#
_entry.id   0f7dadb99874df21ebb431adfb525f0f
#
_cell.length_a   1.000
_cell.length_b   1.000
_cell.length_c   1.000
_cell.angle_alpha   90.00
_cell.angle_beta   90.00
_cell.angle_gamma   90.00
#
_symmetry.space_group_name_H-M   'P 1'
#
loop_
_entity.id
_entity.type
_entity.pdbx_description
1 polymer ?
#
loop_
_entity_poly.entity_id
_entity_poly.type
_entity_poly.pdbx_seq_one_letter_code
_entity_poly.pdbx_strand_id
1 'polypeptide(L)'
;MKNAVKRIGVLTSGGDAPGMNACIRAVVRSANARGIECVGIRRGYQGLISGDIVEMDNASVSRIINRGGTILYSARCDEFRTKEGQEKAYATCKLIGLDGLVAIGGDGTFRGAQDLSKFGISVVGIPGTIDNDIVCTDYTIGFDTAANTAVECMDKLRDTMQSHERCSVVEVMGHRAGYLALYVGVAIGATAVLVPERSYDFEKHVAEKIRRARISGKTNFMIVVAEGAASGMAVGEQIKKENMERYDDIHSDCLLAPKYGNDEGY
;
A
#
# COMPACT_ATOMS: atom_id res chain seq x y z
N MET A 1 -40.46 6.77 -1.88
CA MET A 1 -39.58 6.16 -2.89
C MET A 1 -38.20 6.74 -2.69
N LYS A 2 -37.14 5.91 -2.47
CA LYS A 2 -35.77 6.45 -2.47
C LYS A 2 -35.51 7.02 -3.88
N ASN A 3 -35.08 8.26 -3.96
CA ASN A 3 -34.71 8.85 -5.25
C ASN A 3 -33.64 7.99 -5.92
N ALA A 4 -33.77 7.73 -7.21
CA ALA A 4 -32.76 7.00 -7.96
C ALA A 4 -31.44 7.80 -7.92
N VAL A 5 -30.31 7.11 -7.70
CA VAL A 5 -28.97 7.69 -7.75
C VAL A 5 -28.71 8.16 -9.18
N LYS A 6 -28.35 9.42 -9.37
CA LYS A 6 -28.13 10.03 -10.69
C LYS A 6 -26.66 10.42 -10.91
N ARG A 7 -25.94 10.80 -9.83
CA ARG A 7 -24.56 11.30 -9.92
C ARG A 7 -23.72 10.79 -8.75
N ILE A 8 -22.56 10.20 -9.05
CA ILE A 8 -21.61 9.72 -8.05
C ILE A 8 -20.24 10.34 -8.25
N GLY A 9 -19.53 10.52 -7.12
CA GLY A 9 -18.11 10.86 -7.12
C GLY A 9 -17.25 9.60 -6.93
N VAL A 10 -16.05 9.59 -7.49
CA VAL A 10 -15.01 8.61 -7.20
C VAL A 10 -13.72 9.32 -6.81
N LEU A 11 -13.09 8.89 -5.74
CA LEU A 11 -11.79 9.39 -5.30
C LEU A 11 -10.86 8.25 -4.90
N THR A 12 -9.56 8.53 -4.98
CA THR A 12 -8.50 7.75 -4.36
C THR A 12 -7.85 8.60 -3.27
N SER A 13 -7.55 8.02 -2.13
CA SER A 13 -6.95 8.73 -0.99
C SER A 13 -5.97 7.83 -0.22
N GLY A 14 -4.99 8.45 0.44
CA GLY A 14 -3.90 7.75 1.08
C GLY A 14 -2.75 7.42 0.12
N GLY A 15 -1.97 6.39 0.41
CA GLY A 15 -0.97 5.87 -0.54
C GLY A 15 -1.63 5.25 -1.76
N ASP A 16 -1.00 5.37 -2.92
CA ASP A 16 -1.46 4.66 -4.11
C ASP A 16 -1.15 3.16 -4.01
N ALA A 17 -1.96 2.37 -4.69
CA ALA A 17 -1.78 0.92 -4.77
C ALA A 17 -1.95 0.45 -6.23
N PRO A 18 -1.21 -0.58 -6.65
CA PRO A 18 -1.42 -1.19 -7.96
C PRO A 18 -2.88 -1.65 -8.11
N GLY A 19 -3.51 -1.32 -9.23
CA GLY A 19 -4.92 -1.65 -9.47
C GLY A 19 -5.94 -0.55 -9.14
N MET A 20 -5.53 0.57 -8.52
CA MET A 20 -6.43 1.72 -8.30
C MET A 20 -7.02 2.25 -9.61
N ASN A 21 -6.23 2.34 -10.67
CA ASN A 21 -6.71 2.75 -11.99
C ASN A 21 -7.73 1.76 -12.57
N ALA A 22 -7.51 0.46 -12.41
CA ALA A 22 -8.48 -0.56 -12.81
C ALA A 22 -9.80 -0.42 -12.04
N CYS A 23 -9.72 -0.13 -10.74
CA CYS A 23 -10.86 0.11 -9.88
C CYS A 23 -11.64 1.37 -10.32
N ILE A 24 -10.96 2.52 -10.51
CA ILE A 24 -11.58 3.75 -11.04
C ILE A 24 -12.31 3.45 -12.35
N ARG A 25 -11.63 2.76 -13.28
CA ARG A 25 -12.23 2.36 -14.55
C ARG A 25 -13.49 1.53 -14.37
N ALA A 26 -13.48 0.56 -13.46
CA ALA A 26 -14.64 -0.29 -13.19
C ALA A 26 -15.81 0.53 -12.64
N VAL A 27 -15.56 1.45 -11.71
CA VAL A 27 -16.57 2.35 -11.14
C VAL A 27 -17.20 3.22 -12.23
N VAL A 28 -16.38 3.94 -13.00
CA VAL A 28 -16.86 4.86 -14.05
C VAL A 28 -17.66 4.13 -15.11
N ARG A 29 -17.14 3.02 -15.64
CA ARG A 29 -17.85 2.25 -16.67
C ARG A 29 -19.14 1.63 -16.16
N SER A 30 -19.15 1.16 -14.90
CA SER A 30 -20.37 0.59 -14.31
C SER A 30 -21.42 1.64 -14.04
N ALA A 31 -21.04 2.86 -13.66
CA ALA A 31 -21.94 4.00 -13.51
C ALA A 31 -22.55 4.39 -14.86
N ASN A 32 -21.70 4.64 -15.86
CA ASN A 32 -22.14 5.05 -17.20
C ASN A 32 -23.06 4.02 -17.86
N ALA A 33 -22.78 2.71 -17.70
CA ALA A 33 -23.63 1.66 -18.21
C ALA A 33 -25.03 1.63 -17.59
N ARG A 34 -25.22 2.28 -16.44
CA ARG A 34 -26.49 2.43 -15.72
C ARG A 34 -27.13 3.81 -15.89
N GLY A 35 -26.56 4.65 -16.74
CA GLY A 35 -27.01 6.03 -16.93
C GLY A 35 -26.75 6.93 -15.71
N ILE A 36 -25.77 6.56 -14.87
CA ILE A 36 -25.35 7.35 -13.72
C ILE A 36 -24.13 8.19 -14.12
N GLU A 37 -24.21 9.50 -13.92
CA GLU A 37 -23.08 10.41 -14.12
C GLU A 37 -21.98 10.12 -13.10
N CYS A 38 -20.73 10.19 -13.54
CA CYS A 38 -19.58 9.95 -12.68
C CYS A 38 -18.60 11.11 -12.74
N VAL A 39 -18.15 11.59 -11.58
CA VAL A 39 -17.11 12.62 -11.47
C VAL A 39 -15.92 12.07 -10.70
N GLY A 40 -14.71 12.35 -11.19
CA GLY A 40 -13.48 12.09 -10.49
C GLY A 40 -13.11 13.24 -9.57
N ILE A 41 -12.73 12.94 -8.35
CA ILE A 41 -12.24 13.91 -7.38
C ILE A 41 -10.74 13.72 -7.29
N ARG A 42 -9.97 14.67 -7.77
CA ARG A 42 -8.51 14.60 -7.75
C ARG A 42 -7.96 14.88 -6.36
N ARG A 43 -6.83 14.25 -6.02
CA ARG A 43 -6.16 14.41 -4.73
C ARG A 43 -7.04 14.07 -3.50
N GLY A 44 -7.98 13.13 -3.67
CA GLY A 44 -8.80 12.62 -2.58
C GLY A 44 -9.59 13.70 -1.85
N TYR A 45 -9.56 13.67 -0.52
CA TYR A 45 -10.32 14.64 0.30
C TYR A 45 -9.83 16.08 0.15
N GLN A 46 -8.55 16.30 -0.18
CA GLN A 46 -8.04 17.64 -0.48
C GLN A 46 -8.76 18.25 -1.68
N GLY A 47 -8.91 17.46 -2.74
CA GLY A 47 -9.63 17.91 -3.94
C GLY A 47 -11.12 18.12 -3.69
N LEU A 48 -11.71 17.35 -2.77
CA LEU A 48 -13.09 17.55 -2.37
C LEU A 48 -13.30 18.89 -1.65
N ILE A 49 -12.33 19.29 -0.80
CA ILE A 49 -12.36 20.62 -0.13
C ILE A 49 -12.15 21.75 -1.15
N SER A 50 -11.19 21.60 -2.06
CA SER A 50 -10.81 22.65 -3.02
C SER A 50 -11.69 22.69 -4.28
N GLY A 51 -12.56 21.70 -4.49
CA GLY A 51 -13.39 21.61 -5.70
C GLY A 51 -12.64 21.15 -6.94
N ASP A 52 -11.54 20.37 -6.79
CA ASP A 52 -10.77 19.81 -7.94
C ASP A 52 -11.49 18.58 -8.51
N ILE A 53 -12.49 18.85 -9.33
CA ILE A 53 -13.43 17.87 -9.87
C ILE A 53 -13.28 17.76 -11.39
N VAL A 54 -13.39 16.56 -11.91
CA VAL A 54 -13.36 16.26 -13.35
C VAL A 54 -14.52 15.36 -13.74
N GLU A 55 -15.23 15.69 -14.82
CA GLU A 55 -16.24 14.80 -15.38
C GLU A 55 -15.57 13.56 -15.96
N MET A 56 -16.19 12.39 -15.73
CA MET A 56 -15.63 11.11 -16.14
C MET A 56 -16.61 10.30 -16.97
N ASP A 57 -16.15 9.94 -18.15
CA ASP A 57 -16.85 9.09 -19.09
C ASP A 57 -15.99 7.83 -19.43
N ASN A 58 -16.49 7.04 -20.36
CA ASN A 58 -15.77 5.83 -20.82
C ASN A 58 -14.44 6.14 -21.51
N ALA A 59 -14.31 7.32 -22.13
CA ALA A 59 -13.08 7.75 -22.80
C ALA A 59 -12.01 8.15 -21.77
N SER A 60 -12.40 8.86 -20.71
CA SER A 60 -11.52 9.32 -19.62
C SER A 60 -10.78 8.16 -18.94
N VAL A 61 -11.38 6.98 -18.90
CA VAL A 61 -10.80 5.76 -18.28
C VAL A 61 -10.31 4.76 -19.31
N SER A 62 -10.09 5.18 -20.55
CA SER A 62 -9.54 4.33 -21.60
C SER A 62 -8.04 4.06 -21.36
N ARG A 63 -7.61 2.82 -21.61
CA ARG A 63 -6.18 2.41 -21.55
C ARG A 63 -5.49 2.63 -20.20
N ILE A 64 -6.23 2.59 -19.07
CA ILE A 64 -5.65 2.74 -17.73
C ILE A 64 -5.66 1.46 -16.89
N ILE A 65 -6.29 0.40 -17.36
CA ILE A 65 -6.49 -0.84 -16.58
C ILE A 65 -5.19 -1.48 -16.11
N ASN A 66 -4.14 -1.37 -16.89
CA ASN A 66 -2.82 -1.94 -16.64
C ASN A 66 -1.78 -0.90 -16.16
N ARG A 67 -2.22 0.34 -15.88
CA ARG A 67 -1.33 1.40 -15.39
C ARG A 67 -1.31 1.41 -13.88
N GLY A 68 -0.11 1.42 -13.29
CA GLY A 68 0.10 1.65 -11.85
C GLY A 68 -0.27 3.08 -11.43
N GLY A 69 -0.22 3.33 -10.14
CA GLY A 69 -0.61 4.60 -9.55
C GLY A 69 -2.10 4.89 -9.66
N THR A 70 -2.47 6.16 -9.63
CA THR A 70 -3.86 6.62 -9.75
C THR A 70 -3.97 7.86 -10.64
N ILE A 71 -4.87 7.84 -11.64
CA ILE A 71 -5.12 9.00 -12.52
C ILE A 71 -5.82 10.15 -11.80
N LEU A 72 -6.42 9.88 -10.65
CA LEU A 72 -7.06 10.90 -9.81
C LEU A 72 -6.10 11.53 -8.81
N TYR A 73 -4.84 11.12 -8.83
CA TYR A 73 -3.84 11.51 -7.84
C TYR A 73 -4.26 11.15 -6.41
N SER A 74 -3.36 11.27 -5.47
CA SER A 74 -3.62 11.05 -4.06
C SER A 74 -2.89 12.11 -3.24
N ALA A 75 -3.50 12.55 -2.14
CA ALA A 75 -2.88 13.47 -1.19
C ALA A 75 -3.33 13.16 0.23
N ARG A 76 -2.46 13.42 1.19
CA ARG A 76 -2.83 13.51 2.60
C ARG A 76 -3.53 14.84 2.82
N CYS A 77 -4.60 14.86 3.61
CA CYS A 77 -5.39 16.07 3.87
C CYS A 77 -5.66 16.20 5.37
N ASP A 78 -4.80 16.93 6.07
CA ASP A 78 -4.97 17.16 7.50
C ASP A 78 -6.17 18.09 7.79
N GLU A 79 -6.47 19.02 6.88
CA GLU A 79 -7.64 19.88 6.99
C GLU A 79 -8.94 19.07 7.07
N PHE A 80 -9.04 17.95 6.34
CA PHE A 80 -10.22 17.08 6.37
C PHE A 80 -10.45 16.37 7.72
N ARG A 81 -9.43 16.30 8.58
CA ARG A 81 -9.59 15.77 9.94
C ARG A 81 -10.35 16.72 10.86
N THR A 82 -10.47 17.99 10.46
CA THR A 82 -11.24 19.00 11.20
C THR A 82 -12.70 19.00 10.76
N LYS A 83 -13.59 19.40 11.68
CA LYS A 83 -15.00 19.54 11.36
C LYS A 83 -15.25 20.57 10.26
N GLU A 84 -14.49 21.66 10.27
CA GLU A 84 -14.58 22.70 9.25
C GLU A 84 -14.21 22.18 7.84
N GLY A 85 -13.13 21.40 7.73
CA GLY A 85 -12.73 20.76 6.47
C GLY A 85 -13.79 19.78 5.97
N GLN A 86 -14.40 19.01 6.86
CA GLN A 86 -15.49 18.08 6.52
C GLN A 86 -16.74 18.84 6.04
N GLU A 87 -17.09 19.96 6.67
CA GLU A 87 -18.19 20.83 6.24
C GLU A 87 -17.95 21.45 4.85
N LYS A 88 -16.70 21.89 4.56
CA LYS A 88 -16.30 22.38 3.22
C LYS A 88 -16.45 21.27 2.18
N ALA A 89 -15.93 20.08 2.47
CA ALA A 89 -16.05 18.93 1.58
C ALA A 89 -17.52 18.54 1.31
N TYR A 90 -18.34 18.55 2.36
CA TYR A 90 -19.78 18.31 2.22
C TYR A 90 -20.48 19.38 1.37
N ALA A 91 -20.12 20.66 1.56
CA ALA A 91 -20.66 21.76 0.76
C ALA A 91 -20.32 21.56 -0.73
N THR A 92 -19.11 21.13 -1.06
CA THR A 92 -18.72 20.78 -2.44
C THR A 92 -19.56 19.63 -2.97
N CYS A 93 -19.76 18.55 -2.19
CA CYS A 93 -20.63 17.43 -2.61
C CYS A 93 -22.05 17.92 -2.96
N LYS A 94 -22.60 18.84 -2.17
CA LYS A 94 -23.92 19.42 -2.42
C LYS A 94 -23.94 20.31 -3.67
N LEU A 95 -22.91 21.17 -3.82
CA LEU A 95 -22.78 22.09 -4.95
C LEU A 95 -22.77 21.35 -6.29
N ILE A 96 -22.03 20.24 -6.37
CA ILE A 96 -21.93 19.43 -7.59
C ILE A 96 -23.02 18.35 -7.70
N GLY A 97 -23.95 18.29 -6.75
CA GLY A 97 -25.12 17.41 -6.80
C GLY A 97 -24.80 15.93 -6.64
N LEU A 98 -23.83 15.53 -5.78
CA LEU A 98 -23.51 14.12 -5.55
C LEU A 98 -24.60 13.44 -4.73
N ASP A 99 -25.12 12.33 -5.25
CA ASP A 99 -25.98 11.38 -4.52
C ASP A 99 -25.17 10.37 -3.71
N GLY A 100 -23.92 10.10 -4.11
CA GLY A 100 -23.04 9.17 -3.43
C GLY A 100 -21.58 9.34 -3.81
N LEU A 101 -20.70 8.75 -3.01
CA LEU A 101 -19.25 8.79 -3.16
C LEU A 101 -18.67 7.38 -3.09
N VAL A 102 -17.80 7.04 -4.03
CA VAL A 102 -16.95 5.85 -3.99
C VAL A 102 -15.56 6.27 -3.55
N ALA A 103 -15.10 5.78 -2.39
CA ALA A 103 -13.80 6.07 -1.82
C ALA A 103 -12.89 4.84 -1.91
N ILE A 104 -11.80 4.96 -2.68
CA ILE A 104 -10.82 3.89 -2.90
C ILE A 104 -9.58 4.19 -2.07
N GLY A 105 -9.17 3.28 -1.20
CA GLY A 105 -7.98 3.46 -0.37
C GLY A 105 -7.95 2.54 0.85
N GLY A 106 -7.12 2.89 1.83
CA GLY A 106 -6.93 2.15 3.07
C GLY A 106 -7.81 2.66 4.24
N ASP A 107 -7.42 2.29 5.46
CA ASP A 107 -8.14 2.60 6.71
C ASP A 107 -8.42 4.10 6.89
N GLY A 108 -7.42 4.96 6.68
CA GLY A 108 -7.61 6.42 6.77
C GLY A 108 -8.65 6.97 5.79
N THR A 109 -8.71 6.42 4.59
CA THR A 109 -9.72 6.77 3.58
C THR A 109 -11.12 6.37 4.05
N PHE A 110 -11.26 5.21 4.66
CA PHE A 110 -12.56 4.73 5.16
C PHE A 110 -13.06 5.51 6.37
N ARG A 111 -12.15 5.93 7.26
CA ARG A 111 -12.51 6.85 8.36
C ARG A 111 -13.06 8.17 7.82
N GLY A 112 -12.38 8.76 6.82
CA GLY A 112 -12.87 9.96 6.15
C GLY A 112 -14.22 9.77 5.45
N ALA A 113 -14.42 8.61 4.81
CA ALA A 113 -15.69 8.23 4.20
C ALA A 113 -16.82 8.13 5.24
N GLN A 114 -16.53 7.52 6.39
CA GLN A 114 -17.47 7.45 7.51
C GLN A 114 -17.83 8.84 8.05
N ASP A 115 -16.85 9.76 8.13
CA ASP A 115 -17.13 11.12 8.57
C ASP A 115 -18.05 11.85 7.59
N LEU A 116 -17.84 11.76 6.29
CA LEU A 116 -18.77 12.31 5.29
C LEU A 116 -20.16 11.68 5.35
N SER A 117 -20.26 10.39 5.68
CA SER A 117 -21.55 9.73 5.78
C SER A 117 -22.43 10.31 6.89
N LYS A 118 -21.83 10.85 7.97
CA LYS A 118 -22.54 11.56 9.05
C LYS A 118 -23.24 12.83 8.57
N PHE A 119 -22.77 13.44 7.49
CA PHE A 119 -23.43 14.58 6.84
C PHE A 119 -24.52 14.17 5.84
N GLY A 120 -24.77 12.87 5.66
CA GLY A 120 -25.83 12.34 4.82
C GLY A 120 -25.43 12.01 3.37
N ILE A 121 -24.14 11.99 3.05
CA ILE A 121 -23.64 11.45 1.79
C ILE A 121 -23.56 9.92 1.86
N SER A 122 -24.17 9.22 0.91
CA SER A 122 -24.01 7.78 0.80
C SER A 122 -22.60 7.45 0.32
N VAL A 123 -21.85 6.64 1.08
CA VAL A 123 -20.47 6.28 0.72
C VAL A 123 -20.30 4.78 0.56
N VAL A 124 -19.53 4.37 -0.45
CA VAL A 124 -19.06 3.00 -0.65
C VAL A 124 -17.54 3.02 -0.61
N GLY A 125 -16.94 2.24 0.31
CA GLY A 125 -15.49 2.06 0.40
C GLY A 125 -15.03 0.88 -0.46
N ILE A 126 -13.92 1.04 -1.18
CA ILE A 126 -13.25 -0.05 -1.90
C ILE A 126 -11.84 -0.18 -1.36
N PRO A 127 -11.46 -1.32 -0.76
CA PRO A 127 -10.13 -1.52 -0.19
C PRO A 127 -9.04 -1.52 -1.25
N GLY A 128 -8.23 -0.45 -1.27
CA GLY A 128 -7.10 -0.27 -2.19
C GLY A 128 -5.85 0.13 -1.40
N THR A 129 -5.05 -0.86 -1.00
CA THR A 129 -3.80 -0.70 -0.26
C THR A 129 -2.95 -1.96 -0.42
N ILE A 130 -1.64 -1.82 -0.33
CA ILE A 130 -0.70 -2.96 -0.35
C ILE A 130 -0.53 -3.61 1.02
N ASP A 131 -1.03 -3.01 2.10
CA ASP A 131 -0.79 -3.44 3.48
C ASP A 131 -1.64 -4.66 3.88
N ASN A 132 -2.76 -4.88 3.20
CA ASN A 132 -3.75 -5.92 3.47
C ASN A 132 -4.27 -5.92 4.92
N ASP A 133 -4.39 -4.74 5.53
CA ASP A 133 -4.74 -4.53 6.93
C ASP A 133 -6.21 -4.13 7.17
N ILE A 134 -7.06 -4.29 6.15
CA ILE A 134 -8.49 -3.96 6.21
C ILE A 134 -9.30 -5.18 6.62
N VAL A 135 -9.89 -5.14 7.82
CA VAL A 135 -10.58 -6.28 8.46
C VAL A 135 -11.78 -6.82 7.67
N CYS A 136 -12.40 -6.00 6.82
CA CYS A 136 -13.62 -6.41 6.11
C CYS A 136 -13.37 -7.16 4.78
N THR A 137 -12.11 -7.44 4.43
CA THR A 137 -11.76 -8.15 3.20
C THR A 137 -10.59 -9.11 3.43
N ASP A 138 -10.55 -10.21 2.69
CA ASP A 138 -9.43 -11.16 2.71
C ASP A 138 -8.23 -10.61 1.93
N TYR A 139 -8.49 -9.86 0.85
CA TYR A 139 -7.48 -9.23 0.01
C TYR A 139 -7.85 -7.80 -0.32
N THR A 140 -6.87 -6.91 -0.23
CA THR A 140 -6.98 -5.53 -0.70
C THR A 140 -6.46 -5.42 -2.13
N ILE A 141 -7.06 -4.50 -2.92
CA ILE A 141 -6.56 -4.18 -4.26
C ILE A 141 -5.15 -3.62 -4.14
N GLY A 142 -4.19 -4.30 -4.77
CA GLY A 142 -2.78 -3.91 -4.77
C GLY A 142 -1.86 -4.85 -4.00
N PHE A 143 -2.34 -5.54 -2.97
CA PHE A 143 -1.52 -6.44 -2.15
C PHE A 143 -0.84 -7.53 -2.99
N ASP A 144 -1.60 -8.28 -3.79
CA ASP A 144 -1.05 -9.38 -4.59
C ASP A 144 -0.01 -8.90 -5.61
N THR A 145 -0.27 -7.79 -6.29
CA THR A 145 0.69 -7.20 -7.24
C THR A 145 1.96 -6.73 -6.53
N ALA A 146 1.84 -6.09 -5.36
CA ALA A 146 2.98 -5.67 -4.56
C ALA A 146 3.82 -6.86 -4.09
N ALA A 147 3.17 -7.93 -3.63
CA ALA A 147 3.82 -9.16 -3.21
C ALA A 147 4.59 -9.82 -4.37
N ASN A 148 3.97 -9.95 -5.54
CA ASN A 148 4.63 -10.51 -6.72
C ASN A 148 5.82 -9.65 -7.18
N THR A 149 5.69 -8.32 -7.15
CA THR A 149 6.80 -7.40 -7.46
C THR A 149 7.97 -7.58 -6.48
N ALA A 150 7.68 -7.68 -5.18
CA ALA A 150 8.70 -7.90 -4.17
C ALA A 150 9.41 -9.26 -4.36
N VAL A 151 8.65 -10.33 -4.64
CA VAL A 151 9.20 -11.66 -4.94
C VAL A 151 10.12 -11.58 -6.15
N GLU A 152 9.68 -10.97 -7.26
CA GLU A 152 10.51 -10.82 -8.46
C GLU A 152 11.80 -10.06 -8.20
N CYS A 153 11.77 -8.98 -7.43
CA CYS A 153 12.96 -8.24 -7.04
C CYS A 153 13.90 -9.11 -6.20
N MET A 154 13.37 -9.86 -5.23
CA MET A 154 14.17 -10.70 -4.34
C MET A 154 14.77 -11.91 -5.06
N ASP A 155 14.10 -12.46 -6.05
CA ASP A 155 14.67 -13.54 -6.87
C ASP A 155 15.90 -13.05 -7.67
N LYS A 156 15.82 -11.83 -8.24
CA LYS A 156 16.99 -11.21 -8.91
C LYS A 156 18.16 -10.95 -7.94
N LEU A 157 17.87 -10.59 -6.69
CA LEU A 157 18.88 -10.43 -5.64
C LEU A 157 19.51 -11.76 -5.25
N ARG A 158 18.72 -12.83 -5.24
CA ARG A 158 19.18 -14.17 -4.84
C ARG A 158 20.33 -14.65 -5.72
N ASP A 159 20.28 -14.41 -7.03
CA ASP A 159 21.32 -14.86 -7.97
C ASP A 159 22.68 -14.29 -7.59
N THR A 160 22.76 -12.98 -7.38
CA THR A 160 24.03 -12.34 -6.99
C THR A 160 24.42 -12.65 -5.56
N MET A 161 23.43 -12.70 -4.63
CA MET A 161 23.65 -13.07 -3.23
C MET A 161 24.26 -14.48 -3.11
N GLN A 162 23.80 -15.44 -3.89
CA GLN A 162 24.33 -16.79 -3.92
C GLN A 162 25.75 -16.81 -4.46
N SER A 163 26.02 -16.08 -5.54
CA SER A 163 27.35 -16.02 -6.17
C SER A 163 28.42 -15.42 -5.25
N HIS A 164 28.04 -14.55 -4.34
CA HIS A 164 28.95 -13.84 -3.44
C HIS A 164 28.85 -14.29 -1.96
N GLU A 165 28.07 -15.35 -1.67
CA GLU A 165 27.85 -15.88 -0.33
C GLU A 165 27.41 -14.81 0.70
N ARG A 166 26.51 -13.91 0.25
CA ARG A 166 26.07 -12.74 1.03
C ARG A 166 24.86 -13.01 1.90
N CYS A 167 24.70 -12.19 2.93
CA CYS A 167 23.44 -12.03 3.67
C CYS A 167 22.77 -10.73 3.20
N SER A 168 21.57 -10.83 2.63
CA SER A 168 20.77 -9.68 2.23
C SER A 168 19.61 -9.46 3.20
N VAL A 169 19.42 -8.21 3.63
CA VAL A 169 18.29 -7.78 4.43
C VAL A 169 17.41 -6.90 3.54
N VAL A 170 16.16 -7.32 3.37
CA VAL A 170 15.20 -6.61 2.53
C VAL A 170 14.06 -6.11 3.40
N GLU A 171 13.91 -4.80 3.48
CA GLU A 171 12.79 -4.15 4.13
C GLU A 171 11.65 -3.99 3.13
N VAL A 172 10.44 -4.36 3.53
CA VAL A 172 9.23 -4.20 2.74
C VAL A 172 8.23 -3.33 3.48
N MET A 173 7.42 -2.61 2.73
CA MET A 173 6.31 -1.82 3.25
C MET A 173 5.24 -2.73 3.90
N GLY A 174 4.21 -2.15 4.45
CA GLY A 174 3.11 -2.84 5.12
C GLY A 174 2.61 -2.06 6.33
N HIS A 175 3.13 -0.84 6.53
CA HIS A 175 2.79 0.05 7.65
C HIS A 175 2.93 -0.66 9.00
N ARG A 176 1.84 -0.99 9.67
CA ARG A 176 1.83 -1.69 10.97
C ARG A 176 1.48 -3.18 10.86
N ALA A 177 1.38 -3.70 9.64
CA ALA A 177 1.01 -5.08 9.37
C ALA A 177 2.17 -5.84 8.70
N GLY A 178 2.37 -7.08 9.09
CA GLY A 178 3.42 -7.94 8.56
C GLY A 178 2.98 -8.83 7.40
N TYR A 179 1.77 -8.64 6.85
CA TYR A 179 1.21 -9.52 5.81
C TYR A 179 2.10 -9.60 4.58
N LEU A 180 2.54 -8.45 4.06
CA LEU A 180 3.40 -8.40 2.88
C LEU A 180 4.74 -9.09 3.13
N ALA A 181 5.40 -8.76 4.25
CA ALA A 181 6.67 -9.37 4.64
C ALA A 181 6.56 -10.88 4.82
N LEU A 182 5.49 -11.34 5.46
CA LEU A 182 5.27 -12.76 5.71
C LEU A 182 5.01 -13.53 4.39
N TYR A 183 4.12 -13.00 3.56
CA TYR A 183 3.77 -13.60 2.27
C TYR A 183 5.00 -13.73 1.37
N VAL A 184 5.72 -12.64 1.18
CA VAL A 184 6.93 -12.59 0.37
C VAL A 184 8.02 -13.49 0.97
N GLY A 185 8.26 -13.39 2.28
CA GLY A 185 9.28 -14.18 2.96
C GLY A 185 9.07 -15.69 2.88
N VAL A 186 7.81 -16.14 2.94
CA VAL A 186 7.47 -17.56 2.74
C VAL A 186 7.65 -17.93 1.25
N ALA A 187 7.19 -17.12 0.33
CA ALA A 187 7.28 -17.40 -1.10
C ALA A 187 8.73 -17.58 -1.57
N ILE A 188 9.66 -16.76 -1.08
CA ILE A 188 11.09 -16.85 -1.44
C ILE A 188 11.89 -17.81 -0.58
N GLY A 189 11.33 -18.42 0.46
CA GLY A 189 12.06 -19.25 1.41
C GLY A 189 13.10 -18.45 2.20
N ALA A 190 12.73 -17.30 2.74
CA ALA A 190 13.61 -16.45 3.54
C ALA A 190 14.15 -17.19 4.78
N THR A 191 15.37 -16.88 5.18
CA THR A 191 16.01 -17.45 6.39
C THR A 191 15.31 -16.97 7.65
N ALA A 192 14.88 -15.71 7.67
CA ALA A 192 14.03 -15.13 8.71
C ALA A 192 13.07 -14.10 8.13
N VAL A 193 11.91 -13.95 8.78
CA VAL A 193 10.93 -12.91 8.50
C VAL A 193 10.61 -12.22 9.81
N LEU A 194 10.72 -10.90 9.81
CA LEU A 194 10.42 -10.05 10.97
C LEU A 194 9.13 -9.30 10.71
N VAL A 195 8.15 -9.47 11.58
CA VAL A 195 6.81 -8.90 11.46
C VAL A 195 6.44 -8.16 12.75
N PRO A 196 5.66 -7.06 12.68
CA PRO A 196 5.33 -6.23 13.84
C PRO A 196 4.40 -6.95 14.84
N GLU A 197 3.68 -7.98 14.42
CA GLU A 197 2.77 -8.76 15.27
C GLU A 197 3.52 -9.64 16.30
N ARG A 198 4.85 -9.76 16.18
CA ARG A 198 5.69 -10.50 17.10
C ARG A 198 6.82 -9.63 17.62
N SER A 199 7.09 -9.73 18.94
CA SER A 199 8.25 -9.08 19.52
C SER A 199 9.53 -9.57 18.87
N TYR A 200 10.37 -8.63 18.42
CA TYR A 200 11.64 -8.91 17.78
C TYR A 200 12.75 -9.09 18.82
N ASP A 201 13.48 -10.18 18.66
CA ASP A 201 14.71 -10.48 19.39
C ASP A 201 15.75 -10.92 18.36
N PHE A 202 16.81 -10.13 18.20
CA PHE A 202 17.81 -10.35 17.15
C PHE A 202 18.49 -11.71 17.28
N GLU A 203 18.95 -12.05 18.48
CA GLU A 203 19.67 -13.30 18.73
C GLU A 203 18.81 -14.52 18.35
N LYS A 204 17.59 -14.57 18.86
CA LYS A 204 16.68 -15.68 18.67
C LYS A 204 16.10 -15.77 17.27
N HIS A 205 15.73 -14.62 16.67
CA HIS A 205 14.95 -14.59 15.45
C HIS A 205 15.81 -14.44 14.18
N VAL A 206 17.06 -13.98 14.30
CA VAL A 206 17.98 -13.78 13.17
C VAL A 206 19.27 -14.58 13.35
N ALA A 207 20.06 -14.27 14.37
CA ALA A 207 21.41 -14.83 14.53
C ALA A 207 21.41 -16.35 14.68
N GLU A 208 20.55 -16.89 15.54
CA GLU A 208 20.43 -18.35 15.72
C GLU A 208 19.99 -19.05 14.43
N LYS A 209 19.08 -18.47 13.66
CA LYS A 209 18.64 -19.04 12.37
C LYS A 209 19.73 -19.05 11.33
N ILE A 210 20.53 -17.98 11.23
CA ILE A 210 21.70 -17.93 10.35
C ILE A 210 22.71 -19.00 10.77
N ARG A 211 23.04 -19.12 12.05
CA ARG A 211 23.96 -20.14 12.54
C ARG A 211 23.49 -21.55 12.23
N ARG A 212 22.22 -21.87 12.47
CA ARG A 212 21.65 -23.19 12.14
C ARG A 212 21.72 -23.46 10.63
N ALA A 213 21.39 -22.49 9.79
CA ALA A 213 21.45 -22.64 8.36
C ALA A 213 22.90 -22.84 7.85
N ARG A 214 23.89 -22.17 8.46
CA ARG A 214 25.32 -22.40 8.17
C ARG A 214 25.77 -23.81 8.52
N ILE A 215 25.34 -24.36 9.67
CA ILE A 215 25.65 -25.74 10.07
C ILE A 215 25.11 -26.74 9.03
N SER A 216 24.00 -26.45 8.38
CA SER A 216 23.44 -27.26 7.28
C SER A 216 24.09 -27.01 5.91
N GLY A 217 25.15 -26.20 5.85
CA GLY A 217 25.91 -25.93 4.61
C GLY A 217 25.38 -24.76 3.78
N LYS A 218 24.42 -23.97 4.27
CA LYS A 218 23.93 -22.79 3.57
C LYS A 218 24.91 -21.62 3.71
N THR A 219 25.30 -21.01 2.58
CA THR A 219 26.29 -19.93 2.52
C THR A 219 25.69 -18.55 2.29
N ASN A 220 24.44 -18.47 1.87
CA ASN A 220 23.73 -17.22 1.60
C ASN A 220 22.44 -17.14 2.40
N PHE A 221 22.05 -15.94 2.83
CA PHE A 221 20.91 -15.73 3.72
C PHE A 221 20.08 -14.53 3.29
N MET A 222 18.77 -14.70 3.25
CA MET A 222 17.84 -13.60 2.99
C MET A 222 16.94 -13.38 4.20
N ILE A 223 16.92 -12.16 4.70
CA ILE A 223 16.10 -11.72 5.83
C ILE A 223 15.09 -10.73 5.28
N VAL A 224 13.81 -10.98 5.52
CA VAL A 224 12.73 -10.05 5.15
C VAL A 224 12.25 -9.34 6.41
N VAL A 225 12.17 -8.02 6.33
CA VAL A 225 11.78 -7.17 7.46
C VAL A 225 10.58 -6.32 7.06
N ALA A 226 9.48 -6.42 7.81
CA ALA A 226 8.39 -5.47 7.69
C ALA A 226 8.82 -4.13 8.30
N GLU A 227 8.56 -3.00 7.64
CA GLU A 227 8.92 -1.65 8.12
C GLU A 227 8.39 -1.34 9.54
N GLY A 228 7.24 -1.93 9.90
CA GLY A 228 6.65 -1.79 11.23
C GLY A 228 7.30 -2.64 12.32
N ALA A 229 8.16 -3.61 11.97
CA ALA A 229 8.82 -4.50 12.93
C ALA A 229 10.19 -3.95 13.36
N ALA A 230 11.02 -3.55 12.41
CA ALA A 230 12.36 -3.01 12.63
C ALA A 230 12.86 -2.29 11.37
N SER A 231 13.91 -1.48 11.51
CA SER A 231 14.63 -0.97 10.34
C SER A 231 15.53 -2.06 9.75
N GLY A 232 15.41 -2.32 8.47
CA GLY A 232 16.26 -3.27 7.75
C GLY A 232 17.75 -2.88 7.84
N MET A 233 18.06 -1.57 7.82
CA MET A 233 19.43 -1.07 8.04
C MET A 233 19.96 -1.45 9.42
N ALA A 234 19.17 -1.24 10.48
CA ALA A 234 19.59 -1.58 11.84
C ALA A 234 19.82 -3.09 12.01
N VAL A 235 18.97 -3.92 11.42
CA VAL A 235 19.14 -5.39 11.39
C VAL A 235 20.42 -5.75 10.65
N GLY A 236 20.69 -5.13 9.50
CA GLY A 236 21.92 -5.33 8.73
C GLY A 236 23.18 -4.95 9.50
N GLU A 237 23.18 -3.84 10.22
CA GLU A 237 24.29 -3.43 11.07
C GLU A 237 24.53 -4.40 12.24
N GLN A 238 23.47 -4.92 12.85
CA GLN A 238 23.61 -5.94 13.88
C GLN A 238 24.24 -7.22 13.34
N ILE A 239 23.81 -7.68 12.15
CA ILE A 239 24.42 -8.84 11.48
C ILE A 239 25.90 -8.59 11.22
N LYS A 240 26.29 -7.41 10.75
CA LYS A 240 27.71 -7.05 10.53
C LYS A 240 28.51 -7.12 11.82
N LYS A 241 28.03 -6.54 12.92
CA LYS A 241 28.71 -6.53 14.21
C LYS A 241 28.98 -7.94 14.73
N GLU A 242 28.01 -8.85 14.65
CA GLU A 242 28.20 -10.22 15.11
C GLU A 242 29.09 -11.08 14.20
N ASN A 243 29.16 -10.75 12.92
CA ASN A 243 29.98 -11.48 11.96
C ASN A 243 31.40 -10.91 11.80
N MET A 244 31.66 -9.66 12.25
CA MET A 244 32.98 -9.02 12.17
C MET A 244 34.09 -9.76 12.91
N GLU A 245 33.77 -10.59 13.89
CA GLU A 245 34.78 -11.42 14.58
C GLU A 245 35.17 -12.67 13.80
N ARG A 246 34.49 -13.04 12.70
CA ARG A 246 34.69 -14.29 11.97
C ARG A 246 34.84 -14.24 10.46
N TYR A 247 34.37 -13.20 9.76
CA TYR A 247 34.42 -13.11 8.30
C TYR A 247 34.47 -11.66 7.83
N ASP A 248 35.56 -11.30 7.14
CA ASP A 248 35.78 -9.97 6.56
C ASP A 248 34.90 -9.63 5.33
N ASP A 249 34.04 -10.56 4.87
CA ASP A 249 33.39 -10.45 3.55
C ASP A 249 31.84 -10.53 3.55
N ILE A 250 31.14 -10.33 4.68
CA ILE A 250 29.68 -10.27 4.62
C ILE A 250 29.23 -8.85 4.33
N HIS A 251 28.97 -8.55 3.06
CA HIS A 251 28.25 -7.34 2.67
C HIS A 251 26.75 -7.53 2.99
N SER A 252 26.18 -6.68 3.87
CA SER A 252 24.75 -6.56 4.02
C SER A 252 24.27 -5.45 3.08
N ASP A 253 23.64 -5.84 1.99
CA ASP A 253 22.93 -4.89 1.15
C ASP A 253 21.51 -4.72 1.73
N CYS A 254 21.21 -3.53 2.27
CA CYS A 254 19.85 -3.17 2.61
C CYS A 254 19.22 -2.61 1.34
N LEU A 255 18.31 -3.38 0.75
CA LEU A 255 17.51 -2.94 -0.38
C LEU A 255 16.11 -2.65 0.11
N LEU A 256 15.72 -1.39 -0.01
CA LEU A 256 14.33 -1.00 0.11
C LEU A 256 13.62 -1.52 -1.13
N ALA A 257 12.58 -2.35 -0.95
CA ALA A 257 11.67 -2.61 -2.05
C ALA A 257 11.17 -1.26 -2.59
N PRO A 258 11.05 -1.08 -3.90
CA PRO A 258 10.66 0.21 -4.46
C PRO A 258 9.37 0.67 -3.78
N LYS A 259 9.44 1.86 -3.16
CA LYS A 259 8.26 2.53 -2.65
C LYS A 259 7.38 2.85 -3.86
N TYR A 260 6.32 2.10 -4.04
CA TYR A 260 5.23 2.50 -4.91
C TYR A 260 4.41 3.57 -4.16
N GLY A 261 4.71 4.82 -4.44
CA GLY A 261 4.14 5.98 -3.78
C GLY A 261 5.22 6.75 -3.00
N ASN A 262 5.58 7.93 -3.47
CA ASN A 262 6.51 8.82 -2.78
C ASN A 262 5.88 9.29 -1.46
N ASP A 263 6.45 8.87 -0.34
CA ASP A 263 6.19 9.48 0.97
C ASP A 263 6.85 10.87 1.13
N GLU A 264 7.58 11.32 0.10
CA GLU A 264 8.12 12.68 0.06
C GLU A 264 7.16 13.56 -0.72
N GLY A 265 6.58 14.53 0.01
CA GLY A 265 5.56 15.42 -0.49
C GLY A 265 5.96 16.14 -1.79
N TYR A 266 5.05 16.09 -2.72
CA TYR A 266 4.80 17.13 -3.71
C TYR A 266 3.36 17.61 -3.54
#